data_9bbe38a001597cf8774b305dece55000
#
_entry.id   9bbe38a001597cf8774b305dece55000
#
_cell.length_a   1.000
_cell.length_b   1.000
_cell.length_c   1.000
_cell.angle_alpha   90.00
_cell.angle_beta   90.00
_cell.angle_gamma   90.00
#
_symmetry.space_group_name_H-M   'P 1'
#
loop_
_entity.id
_entity.type
_entity.pdbx_description
1 polymer ?
#
loop_
_entity_poly.entity_id
_entity_poly.type
_entity_poly.pdbx_seq_one_letter_code
_entity_poly.pdbx_strand_id
1 'polypeptide(L)'
;MTVAAASVRTYSHFFKKQGVRSVLDYGAGTLRNSSYLAGLGFAVYAADVPEQVERILRMATRTLLAGVVTDAELERSRLAADLVLSTYVLNIIPDGSEKSSYIRNITLNLRAGGYLLIEARCRREETACGSGCSFHAKCPNCVKTYSHGELDRLITPFGFRRLCHYYRRHAVAVLYQKNDA
;
A
#
# COMPACT_ATOMS: atom_id res chain seq x y z
N MET A 1 17.80 10.59 -4.96
CA MET A 1 16.87 9.43 -5.00
C MET A 1 16.03 9.41 -3.74
N THR A 2 14.71 9.37 -3.87
CA THR A 2 13.82 9.19 -2.72
C THR A 2 13.95 7.76 -2.20
N VAL A 3 14.16 7.60 -0.90
CA VAL A 3 14.37 6.29 -0.26
C VAL A 3 13.03 5.54 -0.17
N ALA A 4 13.02 4.23 -0.45
CA ALA A 4 11.85 3.38 -0.28
C ALA A 4 11.34 3.40 1.17
N ALA A 5 10.06 3.17 1.35
CA ALA A 5 9.41 3.12 2.66
C ALA A 5 10.14 2.15 3.60
N ALA A 6 10.14 2.47 4.90
CA ALA A 6 10.91 1.70 5.87
C ALA A 6 10.42 0.25 5.95
N SER A 7 9.10 0.04 5.91
CA SER A 7 8.51 -1.30 5.93
C SER A 7 8.92 -2.13 4.71
N VAL A 8 8.91 -1.51 3.53
CA VAL A 8 9.31 -2.19 2.28
C VAL A 8 10.74 -2.70 2.38
N ARG A 9 11.66 -1.87 2.87
CA ARG A 9 13.07 -2.27 3.08
C ARG A 9 13.21 -3.36 4.15
N THR A 10 12.46 -3.23 5.24
CA THR A 10 12.50 -4.18 6.36
C THR A 10 12.03 -5.57 5.92
N TYR A 11 10.95 -5.64 5.15
CA TYR A 11 10.36 -6.92 4.75
C TYR A 11 10.87 -7.48 3.42
N SER A 12 11.67 -6.75 2.64
CA SER A 12 12.13 -7.21 1.32
C SER A 12 12.85 -8.56 1.36
N HIS A 13 13.70 -8.79 2.38
CA HIS A 13 14.39 -10.06 2.57
C HIS A 13 13.44 -11.21 2.95
N PHE A 14 12.46 -10.93 3.82
CA PHE A 14 11.40 -11.88 4.15
C PHE A 14 10.65 -12.30 2.89
N PHE A 15 10.21 -11.36 2.06
CA PHE A 15 9.48 -11.67 0.83
C PHE A 15 10.29 -12.55 -0.13
N LYS A 16 11.59 -12.28 -0.28
CA LYS A 16 12.48 -13.15 -1.06
C LYS A 16 12.52 -14.58 -0.51
N LYS A 17 12.66 -14.75 0.80
CA LYS A 17 12.64 -16.06 1.44
C LYS A 17 11.31 -16.79 1.27
N GLN A 18 10.20 -16.07 1.22
CA GLN A 18 8.87 -16.63 0.99
C GLN A 18 8.56 -16.91 -0.50
N GLY A 19 9.54 -16.73 -1.40
CA GLY A 19 9.38 -16.99 -2.82
C GLY A 19 8.49 -16.00 -3.55
N VAL A 20 8.26 -14.80 -2.99
CA VAL A 20 7.56 -13.71 -3.69
C VAL A 20 8.33 -13.33 -4.94
N ARG A 21 7.65 -13.27 -6.08
CA ARG A 21 8.23 -12.91 -7.38
C ARG A 21 7.58 -11.67 -7.97
N SER A 22 6.26 -11.56 -7.84
CA SER A 22 5.45 -10.47 -8.41
C SER A 22 4.91 -9.56 -7.31
N VAL A 23 4.99 -8.25 -7.56
CA VAL A 23 4.55 -7.21 -6.62
C VAL A 23 3.67 -6.21 -7.32
N LEU A 24 2.55 -5.87 -6.71
CA LEU A 24 1.72 -4.72 -7.07
C LEU A 24 1.98 -3.59 -6.07
N ASP A 25 2.56 -2.48 -6.52
CA ASP A 25 2.70 -1.24 -5.73
C ASP A 25 1.49 -0.36 -6.04
N TYR A 26 0.46 -0.41 -5.18
CA TYR A 26 -0.81 0.28 -5.39
C TYR A 26 -0.81 1.63 -4.68
N GLY A 27 -0.80 2.70 -5.46
CA GLY A 27 -0.47 4.06 -5.06
C GLY A 27 1.04 4.30 -5.18
N ALA A 28 1.61 3.94 -6.35
CA ALA A 28 3.05 3.89 -6.57
C ALA A 28 3.74 5.27 -6.54
N GLY A 29 2.98 6.35 -6.76
CA GLY A 29 3.44 7.72 -6.64
C GLY A 29 4.70 8.00 -7.47
N THR A 30 5.82 8.29 -6.81
CA THR A 30 7.11 8.59 -7.45
C THR A 30 7.97 7.35 -7.72
N LEU A 31 7.40 6.16 -7.67
CA LEU A 31 8.06 4.87 -7.91
C LEU A 31 9.20 4.52 -6.92
N ARG A 32 9.25 5.15 -5.75
CA ARG A 32 10.35 4.92 -4.79
C ARG A 32 10.41 3.46 -4.31
N ASN A 33 9.26 2.85 -4.02
CA ASN A 33 9.16 1.46 -3.58
C ASN A 33 9.30 0.51 -4.77
N SER A 34 8.61 0.83 -5.87
CA SER A 34 8.65 0.08 -7.12
C SER A 34 10.07 -0.08 -7.64
N SER A 35 10.81 1.03 -7.77
CA SER A 35 12.21 1.01 -8.24
C SER A 35 13.13 0.24 -7.31
N TYR A 36 12.94 0.37 -6.00
CA TYR A 36 13.72 -0.37 -5.01
C TYR A 36 13.52 -1.89 -5.14
N LEU A 37 12.26 -2.34 -5.24
CA LEU A 37 11.94 -3.76 -5.35
C LEU A 37 12.34 -4.33 -6.72
N ALA A 38 12.14 -3.58 -7.80
CA ALA A 38 12.62 -3.98 -9.13
C ALA A 38 14.14 -4.15 -9.15
N GLY A 39 14.88 -3.25 -8.52
CA GLY A 39 16.33 -3.37 -8.32
C GLY A 39 16.76 -4.59 -7.50
N LEU A 40 15.87 -5.15 -6.68
CA LEU A 40 16.07 -6.41 -5.98
C LEU A 40 15.64 -7.65 -6.79
N GLY A 41 15.14 -7.47 -8.02
CA GLY A 41 14.77 -8.57 -8.91
C GLY A 41 13.30 -9.03 -8.81
N PHE A 42 12.42 -8.24 -8.15
CA PHE A 42 10.98 -8.51 -8.18
C PHE A 42 10.37 -8.00 -9.50
N ALA A 43 9.40 -8.71 -10.05
CA ALA A 43 8.55 -8.22 -11.13
C ALA A 43 7.49 -7.26 -10.54
N VAL A 44 7.67 -5.96 -10.74
CA VAL A 44 6.85 -4.94 -10.09
C VAL A 44 5.86 -4.32 -11.07
N TYR A 45 4.59 -4.35 -10.74
CA TYR A 45 3.51 -3.60 -11.37
C TYR A 45 3.20 -2.36 -10.52
N ALA A 46 3.21 -1.19 -11.14
CA ALA A 46 2.82 0.05 -10.49
C ALA A 46 1.38 0.40 -10.86
N ALA A 47 0.54 0.68 -9.85
CA ALA A 47 -0.82 1.16 -10.08
C ALA A 47 -1.06 2.48 -9.35
N ASP A 48 -1.77 3.40 -10.00
CA ASP A 48 -2.13 4.69 -9.42
C ASP A 48 -3.34 5.29 -10.17
N VAL A 49 -3.80 6.45 -9.74
CA VAL A 49 -4.83 7.23 -10.45
C VAL A 49 -4.32 7.67 -11.83
N PRO A 50 -5.22 7.90 -12.83
CA PRO A 50 -4.81 8.18 -14.21
C PRO A 50 -3.77 9.29 -14.36
N GLU A 51 -3.94 10.41 -13.66
CA GLU A 51 -3.04 11.55 -13.74
C GLU A 51 -1.62 11.20 -13.23
N GLN A 52 -1.54 10.33 -12.23
CA GLN A 52 -0.25 9.87 -11.72
C GLN A 52 0.38 8.82 -12.65
N VAL A 53 -0.43 7.96 -13.25
CA VAL A 53 0.05 7.00 -14.27
C VAL A 53 0.66 7.74 -15.45
N GLU A 54 0.05 8.81 -15.95
CA GLU A 54 0.65 9.64 -17.01
C GLU A 54 2.02 10.19 -16.62
N ARG A 55 2.20 10.62 -15.36
CA ARG A 55 3.49 11.08 -14.85
C ARG A 55 4.51 9.94 -14.78
N ILE A 56 4.09 8.78 -14.30
CA ILE A 56 4.92 7.57 -14.22
C ILE A 56 5.43 7.17 -15.61
N LEU A 57 4.57 7.20 -16.62
CA LEU A 57 4.93 6.85 -17.99
C LEU A 57 6.02 7.75 -18.59
N ARG A 58 6.21 8.95 -18.06
CA ARG A 58 7.29 9.88 -18.47
C ARG A 58 8.58 9.69 -17.65
N MET A 59 8.58 8.89 -16.59
CA MET A 59 9.76 8.64 -15.76
C MET A 59 10.69 7.62 -16.41
N ALA A 60 11.99 7.88 -16.42
CA ALA A 60 12.98 6.91 -16.93
C ALA A 60 12.94 5.57 -16.14
N THR A 61 12.66 5.64 -14.85
CA THR A 61 12.61 4.46 -13.96
C THR A 61 11.46 3.51 -14.29
N ARG A 62 10.48 3.90 -15.10
CA ARG A 62 9.39 3.02 -15.52
C ARG A 62 9.89 1.78 -16.28
N THR A 63 11.04 1.88 -16.95
CA THR A 63 11.64 0.76 -17.70
C THR A 63 12.06 -0.41 -16.81
N LEU A 64 12.15 -0.21 -15.51
CA LEU A 64 12.42 -1.25 -14.52
C LEU A 64 11.18 -2.06 -14.15
N LEU A 65 9.98 -1.59 -14.53
CA LEU A 65 8.71 -2.17 -14.11
C LEU A 65 8.23 -3.24 -15.09
N ALA A 66 7.55 -4.24 -14.54
CA ALA A 66 6.84 -5.25 -15.34
C ALA A 66 5.58 -4.67 -16.02
N GLY A 67 4.98 -3.63 -15.42
CA GLY A 67 3.84 -2.94 -16.00
C GLY A 67 3.42 -1.72 -15.19
N VAL A 68 2.62 -0.86 -15.82
CA VAL A 68 1.98 0.31 -15.21
C VAL A 68 0.51 0.29 -15.60
N VAL A 69 -0.39 0.41 -14.63
CA VAL A 69 -1.85 0.34 -14.83
C VAL A 69 -2.55 1.44 -14.02
N THR A 70 -3.71 1.87 -14.47
CA THR A 70 -4.58 2.74 -13.68
C THR A 70 -5.37 1.93 -12.65
N ASP A 71 -5.88 2.59 -11.62
CA ASP A 71 -6.79 2.00 -10.64
C ASP A 71 -8.06 1.42 -11.31
N ALA A 72 -8.60 2.09 -12.34
CA ALA A 72 -9.75 1.63 -13.13
C ALA A 72 -9.43 0.36 -13.95
N GLU A 73 -8.24 0.25 -14.51
CA GLU A 73 -7.77 -0.98 -15.17
C GLU A 73 -7.59 -2.10 -14.17
N LEU A 74 -7.11 -1.77 -12.96
CA LEU A 74 -6.88 -2.73 -11.88
C LEU A 74 -8.18 -3.41 -11.41
N GLU A 75 -9.31 -2.73 -11.45
CA GLU A 75 -10.64 -3.30 -11.13
C GLU A 75 -11.00 -4.51 -12.01
N ARG A 76 -10.56 -4.50 -13.26
CA ARG A 76 -10.80 -5.57 -14.25
C ARG A 76 -9.66 -6.57 -14.34
N SER A 77 -8.50 -6.20 -13.79
CA SER A 77 -7.32 -7.04 -13.78
C SER A 77 -7.44 -8.19 -12.77
N ARG A 78 -6.69 -9.24 -13.01
CA ARG A 78 -6.49 -10.37 -12.09
C ARG A 78 -5.00 -10.70 -12.13
N LEU A 79 -4.18 -9.79 -11.61
CA LEU A 79 -2.71 -9.89 -11.67
C LEU A 79 -2.17 -11.10 -10.90
N ALA A 80 -2.96 -11.62 -9.94
CA ALA A 80 -2.55 -12.71 -9.06
C ALA A 80 -1.15 -12.47 -8.45
N ALA A 81 -0.87 -11.23 -8.06
CA ALA A 81 0.41 -10.84 -7.48
C ALA A 81 0.68 -11.63 -6.18
N ASP A 82 1.96 -11.89 -5.89
CA ASP A 82 2.37 -12.52 -4.63
C ASP A 82 2.32 -11.54 -3.45
N LEU A 83 2.54 -10.25 -3.73
CA LEU A 83 2.58 -9.17 -2.76
C LEU A 83 1.86 -7.94 -3.30
N VAL A 84 1.05 -7.30 -2.47
CA VAL A 84 0.56 -5.94 -2.71
C VAL A 84 1.14 -5.02 -1.66
N LEU A 85 1.63 -3.85 -2.10
CA LEU A 85 2.03 -2.74 -1.24
C LEU A 85 0.95 -1.66 -1.24
N SER A 86 0.65 -1.12 -0.07
CA SER A 86 -0.17 0.07 0.14
C SER A 86 0.54 0.98 1.14
N THR A 87 1.35 1.92 0.64
CA THR A 87 2.16 2.79 1.50
C THR A 87 1.64 4.22 1.46
N TYR A 88 1.08 4.67 2.59
CA TYR A 88 0.49 6.00 2.79
C TYR A 88 -0.74 6.32 1.92
N VAL A 89 -1.34 5.33 1.28
CA VAL A 89 -2.52 5.49 0.41
C VAL A 89 -3.80 5.59 1.25
N LEU A 90 -3.99 4.71 2.23
CA LEU A 90 -5.18 4.71 3.09
C LEU A 90 -5.37 6.02 3.87
N ASN A 91 -4.31 6.80 4.06
CA ASN A 91 -4.35 8.09 4.73
C ASN A 91 -5.06 9.17 3.91
N ILE A 92 -5.10 9.04 2.59
CA ILE A 92 -5.63 10.05 1.66
C ILE A 92 -6.94 9.65 1.01
N ILE A 93 -7.29 8.36 1.00
CA ILE A 93 -8.57 7.89 0.49
C ILE A 93 -9.69 8.28 1.47
N PRO A 94 -10.78 8.92 1.01
CA PRO A 94 -11.95 9.19 1.85
C PRO A 94 -12.53 7.92 2.47
N ASP A 95 -13.22 8.08 3.59
CA ASP A 95 -13.93 6.97 4.23
C ASP A 95 -15.15 6.54 3.42
N GLY A 96 -15.55 5.28 3.57
CA GLY A 96 -16.74 4.72 2.96
C GLY A 96 -16.46 3.87 1.73
N SER A 97 -17.22 4.08 0.65
CA SER A 97 -17.22 3.24 -0.54
C SER A 97 -15.89 3.20 -1.27
N GLU A 98 -15.19 4.33 -1.36
CA GLU A 98 -13.91 4.45 -2.06
C GLU A 98 -12.82 3.60 -1.40
N LYS A 99 -12.77 3.63 -0.06
CA LYS A 99 -11.83 2.81 0.69
C LYS A 99 -12.15 1.31 0.57
N SER A 100 -13.43 0.96 0.58
CA SER A 100 -13.88 -0.42 0.37
C SER A 100 -13.54 -0.91 -1.04
N SER A 101 -13.71 -0.08 -2.05
CA SER A 101 -13.34 -0.37 -3.44
C SER A 101 -11.84 -0.55 -3.59
N TYR A 102 -11.04 0.30 -2.97
CA TYR A 102 -9.58 0.18 -2.94
C TYR A 102 -9.14 -1.17 -2.35
N ILE A 103 -9.68 -1.57 -1.19
CA ILE A 103 -9.33 -2.84 -0.53
C ILE A 103 -9.83 -4.02 -1.37
N ARG A 104 -11.00 -3.91 -1.99
CA ARG A 104 -11.51 -4.93 -2.91
C ARG A 104 -10.57 -5.14 -4.10
N ASN A 105 -10.05 -4.07 -4.69
CA ASN A 105 -9.09 -4.15 -5.79
C ASN A 105 -7.80 -4.84 -5.36
N ILE A 106 -7.31 -4.58 -4.15
CA ILE A 106 -6.20 -5.34 -3.56
C ILE A 106 -6.54 -6.83 -3.52
N THR A 107 -7.71 -7.17 -2.98
CA THR A 107 -8.14 -8.57 -2.83
C THR A 107 -8.24 -9.29 -4.18
N LEU A 108 -8.76 -8.62 -5.21
CA LEU A 108 -8.93 -9.17 -6.55
C LEU A 108 -7.60 -9.43 -7.27
N ASN A 109 -6.58 -8.65 -6.98
CA ASN A 109 -5.29 -8.70 -7.66
C ASN A 109 -4.19 -9.42 -6.87
N LEU A 110 -4.49 -9.85 -5.64
CA LEU A 110 -3.61 -10.66 -4.81
C LEU A 110 -4.04 -12.13 -4.86
N ARG A 111 -3.09 -13.05 -5.10
CA ARG A 111 -3.39 -14.48 -5.06
C ARG A 111 -3.77 -14.96 -3.65
N ALA A 112 -4.40 -16.12 -3.53
CA ALA A 112 -4.59 -16.81 -2.26
C ALA A 112 -3.21 -17.07 -1.59
N GLY A 113 -3.15 -16.94 -0.27
CA GLY A 113 -1.90 -17.03 0.49
C GLY A 113 -0.90 -15.89 0.25
N GLY A 114 -1.21 -14.93 -0.65
CA GLY A 114 -0.35 -13.77 -0.93
C GLY A 114 -0.29 -12.77 0.22
N TYR A 115 0.66 -11.85 0.16
CA TYR A 115 0.94 -10.88 1.22
C TYR A 115 0.42 -9.49 0.88
N LEU A 116 -0.09 -8.79 1.90
CA LEU A 116 -0.43 -7.37 1.82
C LEU A 116 0.39 -6.62 2.87
N LEU A 117 1.25 -5.71 2.43
CA LEU A 117 2.00 -4.82 3.32
C LEU A 117 1.39 -3.42 3.27
N ILE A 118 0.89 -2.98 4.42
CA ILE A 118 0.36 -1.63 4.60
C ILE A 118 1.34 -0.84 5.48
N GLU A 119 1.72 0.36 5.01
CA GLU A 119 2.34 1.38 5.86
C GLU A 119 1.46 2.63 5.84
N ALA A 120 1.01 3.05 7.01
CA ALA A 120 0.13 4.20 7.16
C ALA A 120 0.66 5.14 8.25
N ARG A 121 0.28 6.43 8.19
CA ARG A 121 0.58 7.36 9.29
C ARG A 121 -0.14 6.91 10.54
N CYS A 122 0.55 6.90 11.68
CA CYS A 122 -0.03 6.64 12.99
C CYS A 122 -0.06 7.93 13.81
N ARG A 123 -1.07 8.03 14.68
CA ARG A 123 -1.14 9.05 15.71
C ARG A 123 -0.33 8.55 16.92
N ARG A 124 0.67 9.32 17.34
CA ARG A 124 1.10 9.27 18.73
C ARG A 124 0.09 10.07 19.56
N GLU A 125 -0.26 9.61 20.72
CA GLU A 125 -1.23 10.26 21.62
C GLU A 125 -0.88 11.74 21.87
N GLU A 126 0.40 12.10 21.80
CA GLU A 126 0.94 13.45 22.02
C GLU A 126 0.88 14.39 20.80
N THR A 127 0.63 13.89 19.61
CA THR A 127 0.54 14.69 18.37
C THR A 127 -0.88 14.76 17.83
N ALA A 128 -1.86 14.91 18.72
CA ALA A 128 -3.17 15.36 18.29
C ALA A 128 -2.95 16.68 17.51
N CYS A 129 -3.46 16.72 16.27
CA CYS A 129 -3.65 17.98 15.58
C CYS A 129 -4.18 18.98 16.62
N GLY A 130 -3.47 20.08 16.86
CA GLY A 130 -3.60 20.91 18.06
C GLY A 130 -5.03 21.04 18.56
N SER A 131 -5.20 21.13 19.85
CA SER A 131 -6.48 21.17 20.56
C SER A 131 -7.49 22.06 19.82
N GLY A 132 -8.33 21.48 18.96
CA GLY A 132 -9.34 22.23 18.23
C GLY A 132 -9.62 21.80 16.80
N CYS A 133 -8.90 20.85 16.21
CA CYS A 133 -9.26 20.34 14.90
C CYS A 133 -10.42 19.33 15.02
N SER A 134 -11.64 19.85 15.17
CA SER A 134 -12.89 19.08 15.06
C SER A 134 -13.19 18.61 13.65
N PHE A 135 -12.31 18.89 12.67
CA PHE A 135 -12.56 18.73 11.25
C PHE A 135 -11.59 17.76 10.55
N HIS A 136 -11.20 16.67 11.20
CA HIS A 136 -10.28 15.68 10.60
C HIS A 136 -10.68 15.21 9.19
N ALA A 137 -11.96 15.19 8.87
CA ALA A 137 -12.47 14.80 7.55
C ALA A 137 -12.43 15.93 6.49
N LYS A 138 -12.23 17.18 6.89
CA LYS A 138 -12.30 18.36 6.01
C LYS A 138 -11.06 19.24 6.03
N CYS A 139 -10.09 18.95 6.89
CA CYS A 139 -8.86 19.71 6.94
C CYS A 139 -7.90 19.19 5.87
N PRO A 140 -7.52 19.98 4.87
CA PRO A 140 -6.60 19.55 3.80
C PRO A 140 -5.22 19.17 4.33
N ASN A 141 -4.88 19.55 5.57
CA ASN A 141 -3.62 19.20 6.24
C ASN A 141 -3.78 18.03 7.25
N CYS A 142 -5.00 17.61 7.55
CA CYS A 142 -5.29 16.48 8.43
C CYS A 142 -5.32 15.19 7.65
N VAL A 143 -4.17 14.58 7.50
CA VAL A 143 -4.06 13.21 6.98
C VAL A 143 -4.61 12.26 8.04
N LYS A 144 -5.55 11.40 7.68
CA LYS A 144 -6.07 10.38 8.59
C LYS A 144 -4.93 9.49 9.10
N THR A 145 -4.94 9.22 10.39
CA THR A 145 -3.95 8.36 11.05
C THR A 145 -4.61 7.06 11.50
N TYR A 146 -3.84 5.99 11.58
CA TYR A 146 -4.31 4.66 11.95
C TYR A 146 -3.50 4.05 13.07
N SER A 147 -4.16 3.29 13.94
CA SER A 147 -3.56 2.21 14.71
C SER A 147 -3.62 0.90 13.93
N HIS A 148 -2.84 -0.12 14.34
CA HIS A 148 -2.95 -1.45 13.74
C HIS A 148 -4.34 -2.06 13.91
N GLY A 149 -5.00 -1.81 15.06
CA GLY A 149 -6.36 -2.31 15.31
C GLY A 149 -7.42 -1.68 14.41
N GLU A 150 -7.26 -0.39 14.02
CA GLU A 150 -8.13 0.24 13.03
C GLU A 150 -7.89 -0.33 11.63
N LEU A 151 -6.63 -0.61 11.28
CA LEU A 151 -6.30 -1.29 10.02
C LEU A 151 -6.87 -2.72 10.01
N ASP A 152 -6.79 -3.46 11.11
CA ASP A 152 -7.40 -4.79 11.21
C ASP A 152 -8.91 -4.75 10.93
N ARG A 153 -9.64 -3.80 11.53
CA ARG A 153 -11.09 -3.63 11.28
C ARG A 153 -11.43 -3.32 9.83
N LEU A 154 -10.52 -2.68 9.10
CA LEU A 154 -10.71 -2.37 7.68
C LEU A 154 -10.36 -3.56 6.78
N ILE A 155 -9.34 -4.33 7.12
CA ILE A 155 -8.70 -5.27 6.20
C ILE A 155 -9.18 -6.72 6.42
N THR A 156 -9.39 -7.14 7.68
CA THR A 156 -9.76 -8.54 7.97
C THR A 156 -11.10 -8.96 7.38
N PRO A 157 -12.12 -8.07 7.23
CA PRO A 157 -13.39 -8.46 6.59
C PRO A 157 -13.23 -8.86 5.10
N PHE A 158 -12.11 -8.51 4.48
CA PHE A 158 -11.82 -8.87 3.08
C PHE A 158 -11.03 -10.18 2.94
N GLY A 159 -10.98 -11.00 3.97
CA GLY A 159 -10.33 -12.31 3.93
C GLY A 159 -8.82 -12.26 4.21
N PHE A 160 -8.38 -11.34 5.03
CA PHE A 160 -6.99 -11.23 5.46
C PHE A 160 -6.81 -11.56 6.93
N ARG A 161 -5.68 -12.18 7.28
CA ARG A 161 -5.21 -12.33 8.65
C ARG A 161 -3.92 -11.52 8.84
N ARG A 162 -3.81 -10.83 9.96
CA ARG A 162 -2.57 -10.12 10.32
C ARG A 162 -1.51 -11.13 10.75
N LEU A 163 -0.31 -11.00 10.18
CA LEU A 163 0.88 -11.76 10.59
C LEU A 163 1.66 -11.03 11.68
N CYS A 164 1.94 -9.75 11.46
CA CYS A 164 2.67 -8.91 12.40
C CYS A 164 2.43 -7.43 12.14
N HIS A 165 2.84 -6.59 13.08
CA HIS A 165 2.87 -5.15 12.91
C HIS A 165 4.01 -4.54 13.74
N TYR A 166 4.42 -3.32 13.38
CA TYR A 166 5.29 -2.50 14.21
C TYR A 166 5.01 -1.01 14.00
N TYR A 167 5.39 -0.22 14.99
CA TYR A 167 5.33 1.23 14.95
C TYR A 167 6.72 1.82 14.79
N ARG A 168 6.85 2.84 13.96
CA ARG A 168 8.09 3.58 13.79
C ARG A 168 7.80 5.06 13.59
N ARG A 169 8.24 5.91 14.54
CA ARG A 169 8.00 7.36 14.53
C ARG A 169 6.52 7.68 14.32
N HIS A 170 6.15 8.10 13.11
CA HIS A 170 4.80 8.53 12.73
C HIS A 170 4.11 7.53 11.78
N ALA A 171 4.57 6.31 11.73
CA ALA A 171 4.01 5.27 10.87
C ALA A 171 3.74 3.98 11.64
N VAL A 172 2.68 3.29 11.24
CA VAL A 172 2.40 1.90 11.56
C VAL A 172 2.55 1.08 10.29
N ALA A 173 3.30 0.00 10.37
CA ALA A 173 3.41 -0.99 9.31
C ALA A 173 2.74 -2.28 9.77
N VAL A 174 1.89 -2.83 8.91
CA VAL A 174 1.16 -4.08 9.17
C VAL A 174 1.32 -5.01 7.98
N LEU A 175 1.72 -6.23 8.26
CA LEU A 175 1.80 -7.30 7.29
C LEU A 175 0.62 -8.24 7.48
N TYR A 176 -0.15 -8.41 6.42
CA TYR A 176 -1.26 -9.35 6.32
C TYR A 176 -0.95 -10.46 5.33
N GLN A 177 -1.66 -11.56 5.48
CA GLN A 177 -1.72 -12.64 4.50
C GLN A 177 -3.18 -12.85 4.10
N LYS A 178 -3.43 -12.98 2.80
CA LYS A 178 -4.75 -13.37 2.29
C LYS A 178 -5.00 -14.83 2.63
N ASN A 179 -6.18 -15.13 3.15
CA ASN A 179 -6.57 -16.50 3.45
C ASN A 179 -6.56 -17.35 2.18
N ASP A 180 -6.25 -18.62 2.34
CA ASP A 180 -6.48 -19.60 1.30
C ASP A 180 -8.00 -19.75 1.10
N ALA A 181 -8.43 -19.85 -0.15
CA ALA A 181 -9.85 -19.98 -0.50
C ALA A 181 -10.39 -21.35 -0.13
#